data_c274748fa13ad849e36e5fb5a8333af3
#
_entry.id   c274748fa13ad849e36e5fb5a8333af3
#
_cell.length_a   1.000
_cell.length_b   1.000
_cell.length_c   1.000
_cell.angle_alpha   90.00
_cell.angle_beta   90.00
_cell.angle_gamma   90.00
#
_symmetry.space_group_name_H-M   'P 1'
#
loop_
_entity.id
_entity.type
_entity.pdbx_description
1 polymer ?
#
loop_
_entity_poly.entity_id
_entity_poly.type
_entity_poly.pdbx_seq_one_letter_code
_entity_poly.pdbx_strand_id
1 'polypeptide(L)'
;MRALRPLRSCALVLAFFAVAAPAAQDSPEAARSRTFDQLLDLYVRNGDVYYRAIKSERAKLDGYVNVIATATVDTLPREEQMAFWLNAYNALVLRTVADHYPINGRSSEYPARSIRQIPGAFERLPHRVAGRTLTLDQIEQTILSAFHDPRVYFALGRGAVGSGRLRSEAFTAARLEEQLADVAAECVTRAQCLSIQRESGKVSVSPIFSWREKEFAAAYAGNAPATFAARSPIECAVIAFVLPKLLATETEFIVKNTFQVAYSTFDWTLNDLTGRGGR
;
A
#
# COMPACT_ATOMS: atom_id res chain seq x y z
N MET A 1 -81.37 -47.30 8.62
CA MET A 1 -80.94 -45.87 8.84
C MET A 1 -79.62 -45.89 9.54
N ARG A 2 -78.52 -45.64 8.77
CA ARG A 2 -77.13 -45.57 9.31
C ARG A 2 -76.68 -44.10 9.38
N ALA A 3 -76.38 -43.63 10.55
CA ALA A 3 -75.91 -42.25 10.82
C ALA A 3 -74.42 -42.15 10.44
N LEU A 4 -74.10 -41.22 9.58
CA LEU A 4 -72.74 -40.78 9.24
C LEU A 4 -72.20 -39.86 10.29
N ARG A 5 -71.00 -40.15 10.87
CA ARG A 5 -70.25 -39.33 11.74
C ARG A 5 -69.30 -38.43 10.88
N PRO A 6 -69.15 -37.13 11.19
CA PRO A 6 -68.21 -36.27 10.47
C PRO A 6 -66.79 -36.47 11.00
N LEU A 7 -65.82 -36.65 10.07
CA LEU A 7 -64.39 -36.58 10.34
C LEU A 7 -64.00 -35.11 10.65
N ARG A 8 -63.38 -34.91 11.83
CA ARG A 8 -62.73 -33.67 12.16
C ARG A 8 -61.29 -33.68 11.65
N SER A 9 -61.03 -32.90 10.60
CA SER A 9 -59.65 -32.64 10.10
C SER A 9 -58.92 -31.72 11.07
N CYS A 10 -57.89 -32.25 11.74
CA CYS A 10 -56.94 -31.43 12.49
C CYS A 10 -55.91 -30.84 11.53
N ALA A 11 -55.97 -29.54 11.26
CA ALA A 11 -54.93 -28.83 10.50
C ALA A 11 -53.76 -28.52 11.46
N LEU A 12 -52.64 -29.18 11.22
CA LEU A 12 -51.37 -28.90 11.93
C LEU A 12 -50.74 -27.65 11.32
N VAL A 13 -50.76 -26.52 12.06
CA VAL A 13 -50.07 -25.29 11.67
C VAL A 13 -48.63 -25.44 12.12
N LEU A 14 -47.71 -25.69 11.19
CA LEU A 14 -46.27 -25.64 11.38
C LEU A 14 -45.85 -24.17 11.37
N ALA A 15 -45.60 -23.56 12.55
CA ALA A 15 -44.99 -22.26 12.67
C ALA A 15 -43.47 -22.39 12.39
N PHE A 16 -43.02 -21.91 11.22
CA PHE A 16 -41.62 -21.73 10.94
C PHE A 16 -41.09 -20.53 11.73
N PHE A 17 -40.38 -20.78 12.82
CA PHE A 17 -39.55 -19.76 13.45
C PHE A 17 -38.28 -19.53 12.58
N ALA A 18 -38.27 -18.46 11.78
CA ALA A 18 -37.07 -17.99 11.15
C ALA A 18 -36.14 -17.43 12.26
N VAL A 19 -35.16 -18.21 12.65
CA VAL A 19 -34.05 -17.69 13.50
C VAL A 19 -33.24 -16.74 12.63
N ALA A 20 -33.43 -15.44 12.83
CA ALA A 20 -32.56 -14.43 12.23
C ALA A 20 -31.15 -14.68 12.78
N ALA A 21 -30.22 -15.08 11.91
CA ALA A 21 -28.82 -15.13 12.27
C ALA A 21 -28.37 -13.73 12.71
N PRO A 22 -27.68 -13.59 13.85
CA PRO A 22 -27.16 -12.29 14.25
C PRO A 22 -26.24 -11.79 13.15
N ALA A 23 -26.46 -10.55 12.67
CA ALA A 23 -25.53 -9.88 11.76
C ALA A 23 -24.15 -9.92 12.41
N ALA A 24 -23.19 -10.55 11.75
CA ALA A 24 -21.82 -10.61 12.24
C ALA A 24 -21.34 -9.17 12.44
N GLN A 25 -21.07 -8.78 13.69
CA GLN A 25 -20.46 -7.49 13.98
C GLN A 25 -19.06 -7.50 13.34
N ASP A 26 -18.80 -6.48 12.54
CA ASP A 26 -17.48 -6.31 11.95
C ASP A 26 -16.39 -6.28 13.00
N SER A 27 -15.26 -6.92 12.71
CA SER A 27 -14.10 -6.81 13.60
C SER A 27 -13.66 -5.34 13.70
N PRO A 28 -13.06 -4.92 14.84
CA PRO A 28 -12.52 -3.56 14.97
C PRO A 28 -11.56 -3.19 13.82
N GLU A 29 -10.81 -4.16 13.28
CA GLU A 29 -9.94 -3.95 12.13
C GLU A 29 -10.73 -3.68 10.85
N ALA A 30 -11.78 -4.46 10.58
CA ALA A 30 -12.65 -4.23 9.44
C ALA A 30 -13.31 -2.85 9.48
N ALA A 31 -13.71 -2.38 10.66
CA ALA A 31 -14.26 -1.05 10.85
C ALA A 31 -13.21 0.06 10.59
N ARG A 32 -11.98 -0.13 11.07
CA ARG A 32 -10.86 0.80 10.82
C ARG A 32 -10.53 0.87 9.33
N SER A 33 -10.38 -0.27 8.68
CA SER A 33 -10.07 -0.34 7.25
C SER A 33 -11.12 0.35 6.41
N ARG A 34 -12.42 0.15 6.69
CA ARG A 34 -13.49 0.87 5.98
C ARG A 34 -13.44 2.38 6.17
N THR A 35 -13.12 2.85 7.38
CA THR A 35 -13.00 4.29 7.64
C THR A 35 -11.87 4.90 6.82
N PHE A 36 -10.74 4.21 6.71
CA PHE A 36 -9.61 4.67 5.91
C PHE A 36 -9.89 4.55 4.40
N ASP A 37 -10.55 3.47 3.98
CA ASP A 37 -11.01 3.26 2.62
C ASP A 37 -11.85 4.43 2.11
N GLN A 38 -12.87 4.84 2.87
CA GLN A 38 -13.71 5.99 2.56
C GLN A 38 -12.90 7.30 2.43
N LEU A 39 -11.88 7.47 3.26
CA LEU A 39 -10.99 8.62 3.20
C LEU A 39 -10.14 8.60 1.92
N LEU A 40 -9.56 7.46 1.60
CA LEU A 40 -8.76 7.30 0.39
C LEU A 40 -9.60 7.49 -0.86
N ASP A 41 -10.81 6.92 -0.91
CA ASP A 41 -11.74 7.11 -2.03
C ASP A 41 -12.13 8.58 -2.24
N LEU A 42 -12.23 9.37 -1.19
CA LEU A 42 -12.53 10.81 -1.31
C LEU A 42 -11.34 11.61 -1.85
N TYR A 43 -10.13 11.34 -1.40
CA TYR A 43 -9.00 12.27 -1.57
C TYR A 43 -7.88 11.75 -2.47
N VAL A 44 -7.90 10.48 -2.89
CA VAL A 44 -6.83 9.91 -3.73
C VAL A 44 -7.35 9.59 -5.13
N ARG A 45 -6.61 10.04 -6.16
CA ARG A 45 -6.89 9.71 -7.57
C ARG A 45 -5.58 9.36 -8.26
N ASN A 46 -5.49 8.15 -8.77
CA ASN A 46 -4.29 7.66 -9.48
C ASN A 46 -2.97 7.81 -8.71
N GLY A 47 -3.03 7.75 -7.38
CA GLY A 47 -1.88 7.93 -6.50
C GLY A 47 -1.58 9.38 -6.12
N ASP A 48 -2.22 10.35 -6.77
CA ASP A 48 -2.15 11.76 -6.40
C ASP A 48 -3.23 12.10 -5.37
N VAL A 49 -2.95 13.09 -4.52
CA VAL A 49 -3.73 13.41 -3.31
C VAL A 49 -4.25 14.83 -3.34
N TYR A 50 -5.52 15.03 -2.99
CA TYR A 50 -6.12 16.33 -2.77
C TYR A 50 -5.74 16.90 -1.39
N TYR A 51 -4.48 17.23 -1.17
CA TYR A 51 -4.00 17.73 0.13
C TYR A 51 -4.71 18.99 0.61
N ARG A 52 -5.10 19.89 -0.31
CA ARG A 52 -5.88 21.08 0.05
C ARG A 52 -7.23 20.70 0.67
N ALA A 53 -7.92 19.71 0.09
CA ALA A 53 -9.21 19.24 0.59
C ALA A 53 -9.03 18.53 1.94
N ILE A 54 -8.03 17.66 2.08
CA ILE A 54 -7.71 17.02 3.37
C ILE A 54 -7.46 18.06 4.45
N LYS A 55 -6.69 19.12 4.15
CA LYS A 55 -6.40 20.20 5.11
C LYS A 55 -7.68 20.93 5.54
N SER A 56 -8.59 21.20 4.61
CA SER A 56 -9.85 21.90 4.88
C SER A 56 -10.83 21.02 5.67
N GLU A 57 -10.83 19.72 5.42
CA GLU A 57 -11.75 18.73 6.00
C GLU A 57 -11.05 17.78 6.95
N ARG A 58 -10.14 18.28 7.78
CA ARG A 58 -9.25 17.49 8.63
C ARG A 58 -9.91 16.44 9.50
N ALA A 59 -11.13 16.71 9.96
CA ALA A 59 -11.79 15.90 10.97
C ALA A 59 -11.83 14.40 10.63
N LYS A 60 -11.97 14.05 9.35
CA LYS A 60 -11.99 12.64 8.91
C LYS A 60 -10.63 11.96 9.12
N LEU A 61 -9.55 12.60 8.67
CA LEU A 61 -8.19 12.07 8.82
C LEU A 61 -7.77 12.06 10.30
N ASP A 62 -8.07 13.12 11.03
CA ASP A 62 -7.77 13.22 12.47
C ASP A 62 -8.53 12.16 13.26
N GLY A 63 -9.80 11.92 12.94
CA GLY A 63 -10.59 10.84 13.52
C GLY A 63 -9.96 9.47 13.32
N TYR A 64 -9.55 9.15 12.09
CA TYR A 64 -8.85 7.90 11.80
C TYR A 64 -7.52 7.77 12.56
N VAL A 65 -6.69 8.83 12.53
CA VAL A 65 -5.39 8.83 13.24
C VAL A 65 -5.57 8.67 14.74
N ASN A 66 -6.60 9.26 15.33
CA ASN A 66 -6.92 9.07 16.75
C ASN A 66 -7.32 7.62 17.07
N VAL A 67 -8.07 6.96 16.18
CA VAL A 67 -8.45 5.56 16.36
C VAL A 67 -7.24 4.64 16.29
N ILE A 68 -6.35 4.83 15.31
CA ILE A 68 -5.13 3.99 15.21
C ILE A 68 -4.13 4.26 16.32
N ALA A 69 -4.17 5.44 16.96
CA ALA A 69 -3.25 5.81 18.04
C ALA A 69 -3.34 4.86 19.25
N THR A 70 -4.51 4.32 19.53
CA THR A 70 -4.79 3.46 20.69
C THR A 70 -5.15 2.02 20.32
N ALA A 71 -5.04 1.67 19.03
CA ALA A 71 -5.40 0.33 18.55
C ALA A 71 -4.52 -0.75 19.18
N THR A 72 -5.12 -1.88 19.58
CA THR A 72 -4.40 -3.08 19.98
C THR A 72 -4.16 -3.94 18.73
N VAL A 73 -2.89 -4.17 18.38
CA VAL A 73 -2.50 -4.79 17.09
C VAL A 73 -1.68 -6.06 17.31
N ASP A 74 -0.86 -6.13 18.35
CA ASP A 74 0.13 -7.18 18.53
C ASP A 74 -0.47 -8.59 18.68
N THR A 75 -1.74 -8.70 19.00
CA THR A 75 -2.48 -9.97 19.16
C THR A 75 -3.30 -10.35 17.94
N LEU A 76 -3.31 -9.51 16.90
CA LEU A 76 -4.04 -9.79 15.66
C LEU A 76 -3.31 -10.84 14.81
N PRO A 77 -4.02 -11.54 13.91
CA PRO A 77 -3.38 -12.34 12.86
C PRO A 77 -2.39 -11.51 12.05
N ARG A 78 -1.39 -12.18 11.48
CA ARG A 78 -0.28 -11.57 10.73
C ARG A 78 -0.77 -10.63 9.61
N GLU A 79 -1.77 -11.09 8.86
CA GLU A 79 -2.32 -10.34 7.72
C GLU A 79 -3.07 -9.08 8.19
N GLU A 80 -3.78 -9.16 9.30
CA GLU A 80 -4.42 -8.00 9.92
C GLU A 80 -3.39 -7.00 10.45
N GLN A 81 -2.32 -7.49 11.08
CA GLN A 81 -1.21 -6.63 11.51
C GLN A 81 -0.57 -5.91 10.33
N MET A 82 -0.25 -6.62 9.24
CA MET A 82 0.39 -6.03 8.06
C MET A 82 -0.53 -5.00 7.40
N ALA A 83 -1.81 -5.32 7.20
CA ALA A 83 -2.80 -4.38 6.65
C ALA A 83 -2.93 -3.13 7.52
N PHE A 84 -3.00 -3.29 8.84
CA PHE A 84 -3.03 -2.18 9.79
C PHE A 84 -1.80 -1.27 9.64
N TRP A 85 -0.58 -1.83 9.61
CA TRP A 85 0.64 -1.02 9.57
C TRP A 85 0.84 -0.31 8.22
N LEU A 86 0.43 -0.92 7.10
CA LEU A 86 0.41 -0.27 5.79
C LEU A 86 -0.57 0.92 5.76
N ASN A 87 -1.77 0.73 6.27
CA ASN A 87 -2.78 1.78 6.36
C ASN A 87 -2.33 2.90 7.32
N ALA A 88 -1.80 2.53 8.48
CA ALA A 88 -1.31 3.48 9.47
C ALA A 88 -0.17 4.35 8.91
N TYR A 89 0.83 3.75 8.27
CA TYR A 89 1.92 4.49 7.64
C TYR A 89 1.39 5.50 6.62
N ASN A 90 0.53 5.05 5.70
CA ASN A 90 -0.03 5.91 4.66
C ASN A 90 -0.88 7.06 5.25
N ALA A 91 -1.69 6.78 6.28
CA ALA A 91 -2.48 7.81 6.97
C ALA A 91 -1.58 8.85 7.68
N LEU A 92 -0.50 8.40 8.32
CA LEU A 92 0.44 9.27 9.01
C LEU A 92 1.25 10.15 8.03
N VAL A 93 1.59 9.62 6.84
CA VAL A 93 2.17 10.44 5.75
C VAL A 93 1.17 11.50 5.29
N LEU A 94 -0.09 11.13 5.03
CA LEU A 94 -1.15 12.09 4.66
C LEU A 94 -1.30 13.17 5.74
N ARG A 95 -1.30 12.77 7.02
CA ARG A 95 -1.39 13.68 8.16
C ARG A 95 -0.21 14.64 8.20
N THR A 96 1.02 14.12 8.05
CA THR A 96 2.26 14.92 8.06
C THR A 96 2.23 15.99 6.96
N VAL A 97 1.84 15.61 5.74
CA VAL A 97 1.72 16.57 4.64
C VAL A 97 0.61 17.59 4.92
N ALA A 98 -0.57 17.17 5.35
CA ALA A 98 -1.71 18.06 5.62
C ALA A 98 -1.41 19.09 6.72
N ASP A 99 -0.62 18.69 7.73
CA ASP A 99 -0.17 19.59 8.82
C ASP A 99 0.69 20.74 8.30
N HIS A 100 1.50 20.50 7.27
CA HIS A 100 2.46 21.44 6.74
C HIS A 100 2.05 22.02 5.37
N TYR A 101 0.88 21.64 4.86
CA TYR A 101 0.43 22.10 3.55
C TYR A 101 -0.04 23.58 3.56
N PRO A 102 0.25 24.40 2.54
CA PRO A 102 1.11 24.11 1.39
C PRO A 102 2.59 24.07 1.77
N ILE A 103 3.32 23.08 1.25
CA ILE A 103 4.75 22.98 1.46
C ILE A 103 5.46 23.85 0.44
N ASN A 104 6.28 24.79 0.92
CA ASN A 104 7.12 25.67 0.11
C ASN A 104 8.49 25.75 0.78
N GLY A 105 9.27 24.68 0.62
CA GLY A 105 10.59 24.58 1.23
C GLY A 105 11.67 25.32 0.46
N ARG A 106 12.81 25.56 1.14
CA ARG A 106 13.96 26.33 0.62
C ARG A 106 15.22 25.47 0.48
N SER A 107 15.23 24.24 0.96
CA SER A 107 16.37 23.35 0.75
C SER A 107 16.53 23.05 -0.74
N SER A 108 17.74 23.21 -1.27
CA SER A 108 18.08 22.88 -2.67
C SER A 108 18.22 21.39 -2.92
N GLU A 109 18.27 20.56 -1.86
CA GLU A 109 18.43 19.11 -1.95
C GLU A 109 17.17 18.41 -2.49
N TYR A 110 16.00 18.99 -2.24
CA TYR A 110 14.72 18.42 -2.64
C TYR A 110 13.85 19.43 -3.39
N PRO A 111 12.89 18.98 -4.19
CA PRO A 111 11.92 19.88 -4.80
C PRO A 111 11.25 20.78 -3.75
N ALA A 112 10.97 22.03 -4.07
CA ALA A 112 10.34 22.98 -3.14
C ALA A 112 9.01 22.47 -2.57
N ARG A 113 8.25 21.71 -3.39
CA ARG A 113 7.06 20.97 -2.96
C ARG A 113 7.44 19.52 -2.74
N SER A 114 7.97 19.23 -1.58
CA SER A 114 8.36 17.88 -1.18
C SER A 114 8.10 17.68 0.30
N ILE A 115 7.67 16.51 0.70
CA ILE A 115 7.59 16.13 2.12
C ILE A 115 8.97 16.22 2.79
N ARG A 116 10.07 16.06 2.04
CA ARG A 116 11.45 16.20 2.52
C ARG A 116 11.82 17.64 2.90
N GLN A 117 11.01 18.60 2.54
CA GLN A 117 11.15 19.99 3.02
C GLN A 117 10.64 20.18 4.47
N ILE A 118 9.93 19.19 5.00
CA ILE A 118 9.48 19.16 6.40
C ILE A 118 10.63 18.56 7.23
N PRO A 119 11.21 19.32 8.19
CA PRO A 119 12.38 18.86 8.93
C PRO A 119 12.11 17.56 9.72
N GLY A 120 12.78 16.47 9.36
CA GLY A 120 12.66 15.19 10.04
C GLY A 120 11.32 14.47 9.81
N ALA A 121 10.65 14.73 8.69
CA ALA A 121 9.34 14.16 8.37
C ALA A 121 9.28 12.63 8.56
N PHE A 122 10.35 11.93 8.21
CA PHE A 122 10.43 10.48 8.33
C PHE A 122 11.18 10.04 9.60
N GLU A 123 12.27 10.72 9.93
CA GLU A 123 13.25 10.27 10.89
C GLU A 123 12.97 10.76 12.34
N ARG A 124 12.26 11.89 12.50
CA ARG A 124 12.18 12.59 13.80
C ARG A 124 10.77 12.96 14.24
N LEU A 125 9.83 13.19 13.32
CA LEU A 125 8.45 13.54 13.70
C LEU A 125 7.79 12.34 14.38
N PRO A 126 7.36 12.46 15.66
CA PRO A 126 6.74 11.38 16.37
C PRO A 126 5.25 11.28 16.03
N HIS A 127 4.76 10.05 15.90
CA HIS A 127 3.36 9.72 15.69
C HIS A 127 2.89 8.73 16.77
N ARG A 128 1.69 8.96 17.29
CA ARG A 128 1.03 7.99 18.17
C ARG A 128 0.31 6.96 17.30
N VAL A 129 0.68 5.67 17.46
CA VAL A 129 0.08 4.55 16.71
C VAL A 129 0.23 3.25 17.49
N ALA A 130 -0.82 2.47 17.59
CA ALA A 130 -0.86 1.19 18.31
C ALA A 130 -0.32 1.30 19.76
N GLY A 131 -0.72 2.35 20.49
CA GLY A 131 -0.25 2.63 21.86
C GLY A 131 1.21 3.08 21.98
N ARG A 132 1.95 3.18 20.86
CA ARG A 132 3.39 3.52 20.81
C ARG A 132 3.58 4.93 20.26
N THR A 133 4.79 5.48 20.44
CA THR A 133 5.24 6.70 19.77
C THR A 133 6.36 6.31 18.80
N LEU A 134 6.12 6.45 17.50
CA LEU A 134 7.01 5.99 16.44
C LEU A 134 7.19 7.07 15.38
N THR A 135 8.33 7.07 14.71
CA THR A 135 8.55 7.83 13.47
C THR A 135 8.10 7.00 12.25
N LEU A 136 7.92 7.64 11.10
CA LEU A 136 7.63 6.91 9.85
C LEU A 136 8.75 5.93 9.52
N ASP A 137 10.01 6.31 9.71
CA ASP A 137 11.15 5.41 9.50
C ASP A 137 11.11 4.21 10.43
N GLN A 138 10.76 4.37 11.70
CA GLN A 138 10.63 3.24 12.62
C GLN A 138 9.52 2.27 12.19
N ILE A 139 8.40 2.78 11.69
CA ILE A 139 7.33 1.92 11.14
C ILE A 139 7.86 1.15 9.92
N GLU A 140 8.52 1.83 8.99
CA GLU A 140 9.04 1.21 7.77
C GLU A 140 10.19 0.24 8.03
N GLN A 141 11.19 0.69 8.83
CA GLN A 141 12.46 -0.02 9.00
C GLN A 141 12.38 -1.18 10.00
N THR A 142 11.49 -1.07 11.00
CA THR A 142 11.47 -2.03 12.11
C THR A 142 10.21 -2.90 12.06
N ILE A 143 9.05 -2.29 11.81
CA ILE A 143 7.79 -3.03 11.90
C ILE A 143 7.44 -3.70 10.58
N LEU A 144 7.39 -2.92 9.48
CA LEU A 144 7.04 -3.47 8.18
C LEU A 144 8.11 -4.41 7.63
N SER A 145 9.40 -4.16 7.91
CA SER A 145 10.48 -5.07 7.53
C SER A 145 10.39 -6.45 8.18
N ALA A 146 9.85 -6.54 9.40
CA ALA A 146 9.66 -7.81 10.12
C ALA A 146 8.64 -8.75 9.45
N PHE A 147 7.86 -8.26 8.51
CA PHE A 147 6.98 -9.11 7.71
C PHE A 147 7.71 -9.86 6.59
N HIS A 148 8.97 -9.54 6.27
CA HIS A 148 9.79 -10.20 5.25
C HIS A 148 9.12 -10.28 3.87
N ASP A 149 8.27 -9.32 3.54
CA ASP A 149 7.62 -9.17 2.24
C ASP A 149 7.99 -7.82 1.63
N PRO A 150 8.97 -7.77 0.72
CA PRO A 150 9.45 -6.50 0.18
C PRO A 150 8.44 -5.78 -0.73
N ARG A 151 7.30 -6.41 -1.10
CA ARG A 151 6.20 -5.73 -1.79
C ARG A 151 5.63 -4.58 -0.95
N VAL A 152 5.70 -4.66 0.38
CA VAL A 152 5.25 -3.61 1.29
C VAL A 152 5.90 -2.25 0.98
N TYR A 153 7.14 -2.24 0.52
CA TYR A 153 7.84 -0.98 0.24
C TYR A 153 7.30 -0.21 -0.98
N PHE A 154 6.63 -0.91 -1.89
CA PHE A 154 5.88 -0.30 -2.99
C PHE A 154 4.43 0.03 -2.61
N ALA A 155 3.94 -0.47 -1.48
CA ALA A 155 2.62 -0.11 -0.92
C ALA A 155 2.66 1.20 -0.10
N LEU A 156 3.85 1.73 0.18
CA LEU A 156 4.04 2.96 0.96
C LEU A 156 4.02 4.19 0.06
N GLY A 157 2.96 5.00 0.20
CA GLY A 157 2.84 6.28 -0.49
C GLY A 157 3.55 7.40 0.27
N ARG A 158 4.88 7.48 0.17
CA ARG A 158 5.73 8.42 0.94
C ARG A 158 5.45 9.92 0.68
N GLY A 159 4.26 10.28 0.20
CA GLY A 159 3.93 11.65 -0.17
C GLY A 159 4.70 12.15 -1.40
N ALA A 160 5.23 11.25 -2.21
CA ALA A 160 6.13 11.56 -3.31
C ALA A 160 5.75 10.79 -4.59
N VAL A 161 5.99 11.41 -5.74
CA VAL A 161 5.72 10.84 -7.06
C VAL A 161 6.50 9.56 -7.31
N GLY A 162 7.76 9.51 -6.82
CA GLY A 162 8.64 8.34 -6.95
C GLY A 162 8.24 7.15 -6.08
N SER A 163 7.28 7.29 -5.16
CA SER A 163 6.77 6.21 -4.33
C SER A 163 6.00 5.17 -5.14
N GLY A 164 5.71 4.02 -4.53
CA GLY A 164 4.60 3.20 -4.95
C GLY A 164 3.31 4.04 -5.04
N ARG A 165 2.43 3.67 -5.93
CA ARG A 165 1.17 4.39 -6.12
C ARG A 165 0.31 4.25 -4.87
N LEU A 166 -0.03 5.36 -4.23
CA LEU A 166 -0.99 5.35 -3.14
C LEU A 166 -2.35 4.89 -3.69
N ARG A 167 -2.87 3.81 -3.13
CA ARG A 167 -4.17 3.25 -3.56
C ARG A 167 -5.31 4.12 -3.06
N SER A 168 -6.41 4.15 -3.81
CA SER A 168 -7.67 4.78 -3.38
C SER A 168 -8.52 3.85 -2.50
N GLU A 169 -7.95 2.75 -2.05
CA GLU A 169 -8.56 1.77 -1.13
C GLU A 169 -7.61 1.42 0.00
N ALA A 170 -8.15 1.04 1.14
CA ALA A 170 -7.38 0.55 2.27
C ALA A 170 -6.94 -0.91 2.06
N PHE A 171 -5.80 -1.27 2.64
CA PHE A 171 -5.39 -2.66 2.75
C PHE A 171 -6.28 -3.39 3.76
N THR A 172 -6.68 -4.61 3.44
CA THR A 172 -7.49 -5.46 4.32
C THR A 172 -6.88 -6.85 4.39
N ALA A 173 -6.97 -7.51 5.54
CA ALA A 173 -6.43 -8.86 5.70
C ALA A 173 -6.96 -9.85 4.64
N ALA A 174 -8.26 -9.77 4.36
CA ALA A 174 -8.93 -10.66 3.41
C ALA A 174 -8.42 -10.52 1.96
N ARG A 175 -7.90 -9.33 1.58
CA ARG A 175 -7.42 -9.04 0.21
C ARG A 175 -5.94 -8.71 0.16
N LEU A 176 -5.22 -8.87 1.27
CA LEU A 176 -3.84 -8.38 1.39
C LEU A 176 -2.93 -8.95 0.30
N GLU A 177 -3.00 -10.26 0.04
CA GLU A 177 -2.17 -10.91 -0.97
C GLU A 177 -2.47 -10.40 -2.38
N GLU A 178 -3.75 -10.27 -2.73
CA GLU A 178 -4.20 -9.67 -3.99
C GLU A 178 -3.70 -8.22 -4.11
N GLN A 179 -3.90 -7.41 -3.08
CA GLN A 179 -3.51 -6.00 -3.07
C GLN A 179 -2.00 -5.81 -3.18
N LEU A 180 -1.19 -6.66 -2.54
CA LEU A 180 0.28 -6.63 -2.67
C LEU A 180 0.76 -7.13 -4.03
N ALA A 181 0.06 -8.11 -4.63
CA ALA A 181 0.34 -8.54 -6.00
C ALA A 181 0.04 -7.43 -7.01
N ASP A 182 -1.08 -6.72 -6.84
CA ASP A 182 -1.43 -5.54 -7.66
C ASP A 182 -0.37 -4.43 -7.53
N VAL A 183 0.05 -4.10 -6.31
CA VAL A 183 1.10 -3.10 -6.06
C VAL A 183 2.40 -3.48 -6.80
N ALA A 184 2.78 -4.75 -6.75
CA ALA A 184 3.96 -5.24 -7.46
C ALA A 184 3.78 -5.21 -8.99
N ALA A 185 2.58 -5.50 -9.51
CA ALA A 185 2.27 -5.41 -10.92
C ALA A 185 2.25 -3.94 -11.40
N GLU A 186 1.63 -3.04 -10.63
CA GLU A 186 1.63 -1.61 -10.93
C GLU A 186 3.04 -1.00 -10.98
N CYS A 187 3.98 -1.51 -10.18
CA CYS A 187 5.37 -1.07 -10.21
C CYS A 187 5.95 -1.17 -11.63
N VAL A 188 5.82 -2.31 -12.28
CA VAL A 188 6.44 -2.53 -13.60
C VAL A 188 5.81 -1.72 -14.73
N THR A 189 4.59 -1.23 -14.55
CA THR A 189 3.90 -0.38 -15.54
C THR A 189 4.23 1.11 -15.41
N ARG A 190 4.96 1.51 -14.37
CA ARG A 190 5.26 2.92 -14.07
C ARG A 190 6.72 3.24 -14.33
N ALA A 191 6.98 4.29 -15.13
CA ALA A 191 8.35 4.72 -15.48
C ALA A 191 9.21 5.06 -14.23
N GLN A 192 8.60 5.46 -13.11
CA GLN A 192 9.29 5.70 -11.84
C GLN A 192 9.79 4.40 -11.19
N CYS A 193 9.18 3.26 -11.52
CA CYS A 193 9.58 1.98 -10.96
C CYS A 193 10.41 1.15 -11.92
N LEU A 194 10.06 1.12 -13.21
CA LEU A 194 10.76 0.38 -14.24
C LEU A 194 10.77 1.15 -15.56
N SER A 195 11.93 1.21 -16.21
CA SER A 195 12.08 1.73 -17.57
C SER A 195 13.09 0.87 -18.32
N ILE A 196 12.67 0.29 -19.46
CA ILE A 196 13.50 -0.55 -20.32
C ILE A 196 13.87 0.23 -21.57
N GLN A 197 15.13 0.62 -21.67
CA GLN A 197 15.70 1.34 -22.80
C GLN A 197 16.46 0.36 -23.70
N ARG A 198 15.76 -0.18 -24.70
CA ARG A 198 16.28 -1.27 -25.55
C ARG A 198 17.49 -0.87 -26.36
N GLU A 199 17.51 0.35 -26.90
CA GLU A 199 18.60 0.85 -27.74
C GLU A 199 19.92 0.97 -26.99
N SER A 200 19.86 1.39 -25.70
CA SER A 200 21.05 1.53 -24.85
C SER A 200 21.36 0.29 -24.02
N GLY A 201 20.52 -0.74 -24.07
CA GLY A 201 20.66 -1.90 -23.20
C GLY A 201 20.56 -1.57 -21.71
N LYS A 202 19.75 -0.58 -21.32
CA LYS A 202 19.63 -0.12 -19.92
C LYS A 202 18.26 -0.44 -19.35
N VAL A 203 18.26 -1.09 -18.20
CA VAL A 203 17.06 -1.34 -17.39
C VAL A 203 17.17 -0.51 -16.12
N SER A 204 16.42 0.59 -16.08
CA SER A 204 16.38 1.48 -14.92
C SER A 204 15.26 1.07 -13.99
N VAL A 205 15.56 0.93 -12.68
CA VAL A 205 14.61 0.54 -11.67
C VAL A 205 14.55 1.54 -10.52
N SER A 206 13.45 1.52 -9.77
CA SER A 206 13.29 2.37 -8.59
C SER A 206 14.43 2.17 -7.60
N PRO A 207 14.96 3.24 -6.97
CA PRO A 207 15.97 3.12 -5.94
C PRO A 207 15.45 2.44 -4.66
N ILE A 208 14.14 2.21 -4.53
CA ILE A 208 13.56 1.39 -3.45
C ILE A 208 14.20 -0.01 -3.43
N PHE A 209 14.53 -0.59 -4.59
CA PHE A 209 15.24 -1.88 -4.65
C PHE A 209 16.62 -1.80 -3.96
N SER A 210 17.38 -0.72 -4.18
CA SER A 210 18.69 -0.55 -3.54
C SER A 210 18.57 -0.19 -2.06
N TRP A 211 17.58 0.60 -1.67
CA TRP A 211 17.35 0.92 -0.25
C TRP A 211 17.00 -0.31 0.58
N ARG A 212 16.42 -1.31 -0.07
CA ARG A 212 15.94 -2.57 0.52
C ARG A 212 16.60 -3.80 -0.08
N GLU A 213 17.86 -3.64 -0.47
CA GLU A 213 18.63 -4.67 -1.20
C GLU A 213 18.60 -6.04 -0.49
N LYS A 214 18.81 -6.04 0.83
CA LYS A 214 18.84 -7.28 1.61
C LYS A 214 17.50 -8.01 1.58
N GLU A 215 16.42 -7.29 1.76
CA GLU A 215 15.06 -7.83 1.80
C GLU A 215 14.65 -8.35 0.41
N PHE A 216 14.92 -7.59 -0.66
CA PHE A 216 14.64 -8.03 -2.02
C PHE A 216 15.50 -9.23 -2.41
N ALA A 217 16.81 -9.22 -2.11
CA ALA A 217 17.69 -10.34 -2.40
C ALA A 217 17.25 -11.61 -1.65
N ALA A 218 16.89 -11.51 -0.38
CA ALA A 218 16.41 -12.64 0.40
C ALA A 218 15.11 -13.23 -0.14
N ALA A 219 14.18 -12.39 -0.62
CA ALA A 219 12.88 -12.85 -1.08
C ALA A 219 12.89 -13.38 -2.53
N TYR A 220 13.70 -12.81 -3.41
CA TYR A 220 13.56 -13.03 -4.85
C TYR A 220 14.80 -13.54 -5.56
N ALA A 221 16.03 -13.39 -5.03
CA ALA A 221 17.23 -13.72 -5.80
C ALA A 221 17.27 -15.19 -6.24
N GLY A 222 16.80 -16.12 -5.40
CA GLY A 222 16.74 -17.54 -5.70
C GLY A 222 15.71 -17.94 -6.77
N ASN A 223 14.82 -17.01 -7.14
CA ASN A 223 13.77 -17.25 -8.14
C ASN A 223 14.18 -16.73 -9.55
N ALA A 224 15.37 -16.15 -9.67
CA ALA A 224 15.86 -15.69 -10.97
C ALA A 224 16.15 -16.88 -11.89
N PRO A 225 15.86 -16.78 -13.21
CA PRO A 225 16.25 -17.79 -14.16
C PRO A 225 17.77 -18.06 -14.12
N ALA A 226 18.19 -19.32 -14.31
CA ALA A 226 19.59 -19.74 -14.26
C ALA A 226 20.52 -18.96 -15.20
N THR A 227 19.98 -18.43 -16.29
CA THR A 227 20.73 -17.57 -17.24
C THR A 227 21.28 -16.30 -16.61
N PHE A 228 20.74 -15.87 -15.46
CA PHE A 228 21.17 -14.68 -14.72
C PHE A 228 22.01 -15.01 -13.47
N ALA A 229 22.38 -16.28 -13.24
CA ALA A 229 23.09 -16.70 -12.03
C ALA A 229 24.46 -16.02 -11.79
N ALA A 230 25.07 -15.44 -12.84
CA ALA A 230 26.32 -14.67 -12.74
C ALA A 230 26.13 -13.21 -12.28
N ARG A 231 24.88 -12.73 -12.17
CA ARG A 231 24.57 -11.38 -11.71
C ARG A 231 24.61 -11.27 -10.19
N SER A 232 24.70 -10.05 -9.69
CA SER A 232 24.62 -9.81 -8.24
C SER A 232 23.28 -10.27 -7.66
N PRO A 233 23.22 -10.62 -6.36
CA PRO A 233 21.96 -11.04 -5.73
C PRO A 233 20.81 -10.06 -5.90
N ILE A 234 21.09 -8.75 -5.84
CA ILE A 234 20.04 -7.74 -6.04
C ILE A 234 19.58 -7.65 -7.50
N GLU A 235 20.47 -7.78 -8.49
CA GLU A 235 20.07 -7.84 -9.89
C GLU A 235 19.23 -9.08 -10.18
N CYS A 236 19.60 -10.25 -9.63
CA CYS A 236 18.78 -11.46 -9.67
C CYS A 236 17.40 -11.22 -9.07
N ALA A 237 17.33 -10.57 -7.90
CA ALA A 237 16.06 -10.25 -7.24
C ALA A 237 15.19 -9.29 -8.06
N VAL A 238 15.78 -8.24 -8.63
CA VAL A 238 15.07 -7.31 -9.54
C VAL A 238 14.50 -8.06 -10.73
N ILE A 239 15.31 -8.89 -11.40
CA ILE A 239 14.88 -9.67 -12.56
C ILE A 239 13.74 -10.62 -12.18
N ALA A 240 13.88 -11.38 -11.07
CA ALA A 240 12.85 -12.28 -10.61
C ALA A 240 11.54 -11.56 -10.22
N PHE A 241 11.66 -10.35 -9.68
CA PHE A 241 10.50 -9.53 -9.33
C PHE A 241 9.77 -9.00 -10.57
N VAL A 242 10.49 -8.49 -11.57
CA VAL A 242 9.87 -7.81 -12.73
C VAL A 242 9.43 -8.78 -13.82
N LEU A 243 10.24 -9.80 -14.10
CA LEU A 243 10.09 -10.67 -15.28
C LEU A 243 8.68 -11.30 -15.42
N PRO A 244 8.06 -11.84 -14.37
CA PRO A 244 6.71 -12.43 -14.47
C PRO A 244 5.58 -11.43 -14.75
N LYS A 245 5.87 -10.14 -14.71
CA LYS A 245 4.91 -9.04 -14.83
C LYS A 245 5.09 -8.22 -16.10
N LEU A 246 6.14 -8.53 -16.88
CA LEU A 246 6.48 -7.82 -18.11
C LEU A 246 5.61 -8.26 -19.30
N LEU A 247 5.48 -7.38 -20.27
CA LEU A 247 4.93 -7.75 -21.57
C LEU A 247 5.86 -8.73 -22.31
N ALA A 248 5.30 -9.55 -23.20
CA ALA A 248 6.07 -10.57 -23.91
C ALA A 248 7.33 -10.01 -24.64
N THR A 249 7.19 -8.82 -25.23
CA THR A 249 8.32 -8.15 -25.95
C THR A 249 9.40 -7.63 -25.00
N GLU A 250 9.04 -7.25 -23.77
CA GLU A 250 9.97 -6.83 -22.73
C GLU A 250 10.68 -8.04 -22.10
N THR A 251 9.92 -9.09 -21.86
CA THR A 251 10.46 -10.39 -21.42
C THR A 251 11.48 -10.93 -22.43
N GLU A 252 11.13 -10.91 -23.72
CA GLU A 252 12.04 -11.33 -24.78
C GLU A 252 13.34 -10.52 -24.78
N PHE A 253 13.24 -9.20 -24.62
CA PHE A 253 14.42 -8.33 -24.53
C PHE A 253 15.32 -8.73 -23.36
N ILE A 254 14.75 -8.85 -22.15
CA ILE A 254 15.49 -9.21 -20.91
C ILE A 254 16.18 -10.58 -21.06
N VAL A 255 15.49 -11.57 -21.66
CA VAL A 255 16.03 -12.93 -21.74
C VAL A 255 17.10 -13.09 -22.83
N LYS A 256 16.97 -12.37 -23.96
CA LYS A 256 17.81 -12.58 -25.14
C LYS A 256 18.95 -11.55 -25.31
N ASN A 257 18.95 -10.46 -24.56
CA ASN A 257 19.92 -9.38 -24.76
C ASN A 257 20.78 -9.13 -23.52
N THR A 258 21.96 -8.58 -23.73
CA THR A 258 22.78 -8.03 -22.67
C THR A 258 22.24 -6.68 -22.24
N PHE A 259 22.11 -6.46 -20.93
CA PHE A 259 21.64 -5.18 -20.39
C PHE A 259 22.32 -4.87 -19.06
N GLN A 260 22.28 -3.61 -18.66
CA GLN A 260 22.73 -3.12 -17.37
C GLN A 260 21.53 -2.73 -16.52
N VAL A 261 21.52 -3.16 -15.26
CA VAL A 261 20.56 -2.66 -14.26
C VAL A 261 21.12 -1.37 -13.65
N ALA A 262 20.29 -0.34 -13.61
CA ALA A 262 20.64 0.94 -13.00
C ALA A 262 19.49 1.43 -12.13
N TYR A 263 19.81 2.22 -11.09
CA TYR A 263 18.81 2.83 -10.24
C TYR A 263 18.48 4.24 -10.77
N SER A 264 17.18 4.53 -10.88
CA SER A 264 16.71 5.88 -11.22
C SER A 264 16.86 6.82 -10.01
N THR A 265 16.82 8.13 -10.27
CA THR A 265 16.65 9.10 -9.18
C THR A 265 15.23 9.05 -8.65
N PHE A 266 15.08 9.04 -7.31
CA PHE A 266 13.77 9.06 -6.69
C PHE A 266 13.15 10.45 -6.81
N ASP A 267 11.94 10.51 -7.37
CA ASP A 267 11.21 11.76 -7.51
C ASP A 267 10.50 12.12 -6.19
N TRP A 268 11.11 13.00 -5.42
CA TRP A 268 10.58 13.53 -4.16
C TRP A 268 9.53 14.64 -4.33
N THR A 269 9.13 14.97 -5.56
CA THR A 269 8.02 15.90 -5.79
C THR A 269 6.76 15.39 -5.11
N LEU A 270 6.07 16.26 -4.36
CA LEU A 270 4.82 15.91 -3.68
C LEU A 270 3.80 15.39 -4.69
N ASN A 271 3.16 14.28 -4.37
CA ASN A 271 2.07 13.72 -5.17
C ASN A 271 0.74 14.50 -4.96
N ASP A 272 0.80 15.82 -5.17
CA ASP A 272 -0.32 16.74 -4.98
C ASP A 272 -1.11 16.90 -6.27
N LEU A 273 -2.37 16.45 -6.26
CA LEU A 273 -3.25 16.52 -7.42
C LEU A 273 -3.54 17.97 -7.84
N THR A 274 -3.60 18.90 -6.90
CA THR A 274 -3.87 20.33 -7.18
C THR A 274 -2.63 21.10 -7.63
N GLY A 275 -1.44 20.59 -7.32
CA GLY A 275 -0.17 21.20 -7.72
C GLY A 275 0.23 20.94 -9.17
N ARG A 276 -0.41 19.99 -9.83
CA ARG A 276 -0.20 19.63 -11.25
C ARG A 276 -1.17 20.32 -12.19
N GLY A 277 -1.64 21.52 -11.83
CA GLY A 277 -2.57 22.30 -12.64
C GLY A 277 -2.11 22.39 -14.10
N GLY A 278 -2.81 21.66 -14.98
CA GLY A 278 -2.69 21.78 -16.42
C GLY A 278 -1.49 21.03 -17.02
N ARG A 279 -1.62 19.70 -17.19
CA ARG A 279 -0.99 18.96 -18.27
C ARG A 279 -2.06 18.29 -19.08
#